data_8aab95af805664fb2f5a7f3b1c5dc665
#
_entry.id   8aab95af805664fb2f5a7f3b1c5dc665
#
_cell.length_a   1.000
_cell.length_b   1.000
_cell.length_c   1.000
_cell.angle_alpha   90.00
_cell.angle_beta   90.00
_cell.angle_gamma   90.00
#
_symmetry.space_group_name_H-M   'P 1'
#
loop_
_entity.id
_entity.type
_entity.pdbx_description
1 polymer ?
#
loop_
_entity_poly.entity_id
_entity_poly.type
_entity_poly.pdbx_seq_one_letter_code
_entity_poly.pdbx_strand_id
1 'polypeptide(L)'
;MRRRGYKCRPIALGTNTDPYQPVERRLMVTRELLKVLDSFNHPVLIITKSNLICRDIDILSAMAARGLVKAAMSITTLDRGLARRMEPRAPTPERRLSTLASLSKAGIPTVVMVAPVIPALTDMEMEAILGRAAASGAQAARYILLRLPLVIKALWREWLAEHYPKRGERIMRHIREARGGKDYDRQFHRLVVGAGPYTELIARRFELACRRLGLREGREEHRLDCGQFRRPLAREGQLSLL
;
A
#
# COMPACT_ATOMS: atom_id res chain seq x y z
N MET A 1 -12.55 2.42 20.11
CA MET A 1 -11.49 2.66 21.13
C MET A 1 -12.02 2.69 22.58
N ARG A 2 -13.22 3.23 22.86
CA ARG A 2 -13.82 3.30 24.21
C ARG A 2 -14.31 1.96 24.77
N ARG A 3 -14.61 0.99 23.91
CA ARG A 3 -15.18 -0.31 24.31
C ARG A 3 -14.32 -1.00 25.37
N ARG A 4 -14.96 -1.51 26.44
CA ARG A 4 -14.32 -2.32 27.49
C ARG A 4 -13.68 -3.55 26.83
N GLY A 5 -12.40 -3.83 27.10
CA GLY A 5 -11.67 -4.93 26.44
C GLY A 5 -11.04 -4.58 25.07
N TYR A 6 -11.14 -3.35 24.57
CA TYR A 6 -10.42 -2.95 23.35
C TYR A 6 -8.89 -3.14 23.55
N LYS A 7 -8.29 -3.96 22.70
CA LYS A 7 -6.84 -4.15 22.62
C LYS A 7 -6.30 -3.33 21.44
N CYS A 8 -5.37 -2.43 21.73
CA CYS A 8 -4.75 -1.63 20.69
C CYS A 8 -4.02 -2.51 19.66
N ARG A 9 -4.31 -2.27 18.39
CA ARG A 9 -3.60 -2.85 17.25
C ARG A 9 -3.49 -1.77 16.19
N PRO A 10 -2.40 -1.70 15.39
CA PRO A 10 -2.29 -0.71 14.33
C PRO A 10 -3.50 -0.74 13.40
N ILE A 11 -4.07 0.43 13.11
CA ILE A 11 -5.10 0.58 12.08
C ILE A 11 -4.41 0.70 10.73
N ALA A 12 -4.84 -0.06 9.73
CA ALA A 12 -4.38 0.07 8.36
C ALA A 12 -5.41 0.86 7.54
N LEU A 13 -5.04 2.07 7.13
CA LEU A 13 -5.83 2.90 6.21
C LEU A 13 -5.35 2.66 4.78
N GLY A 14 -6.27 2.56 3.83
CA GLY A 14 -5.94 2.39 2.41
C GLY A 14 -5.88 0.94 1.92
N THR A 15 -6.36 -0.01 2.70
CA THR A 15 -6.39 -1.43 2.30
C THR A 15 -7.53 -1.76 1.35
N ASN A 16 -8.62 -0.98 1.36
CA ASN A 16 -9.78 -1.16 0.51
C ASN A 16 -9.91 0.00 -0.49
N THR A 17 -9.93 1.24 -0.01
CA THR A 17 -9.95 2.45 -0.82
C THR A 17 -8.83 3.39 -0.37
N ASP A 18 -8.35 4.26 -1.28
CA ASP A 18 -7.29 5.22 -0.93
C ASP A 18 -7.83 6.26 0.06
N PRO A 19 -7.18 6.49 1.21
CA PRO A 19 -7.60 7.48 2.18
C PRO A 19 -7.42 8.93 1.69
N TYR A 20 -6.64 9.13 0.62
CA TYR A 20 -6.38 10.43 0.02
C TYR A 20 -6.96 10.54 -1.38
N GLN A 21 -8.25 10.17 -1.54
CA GLN A 21 -9.01 10.40 -2.76
C GLN A 21 -9.10 11.90 -3.09
N PRO A 22 -9.39 12.29 -4.34
CA PRO A 22 -9.48 13.71 -4.72
C PRO A 22 -10.43 14.55 -3.84
N VAL A 23 -11.53 13.97 -3.37
CA VAL A 23 -12.50 14.62 -2.48
C VAL A 23 -11.92 14.99 -1.11
N GLU A 24 -10.87 14.30 -0.69
CA GLU A 24 -10.17 14.52 0.58
C GLU A 24 -9.49 15.91 0.65
N ARG A 25 -9.23 16.53 -0.50
CA ARG A 25 -8.76 17.93 -0.55
C ARG A 25 -9.75 18.90 0.10
N ARG A 26 -11.04 18.60 -0.02
CA ARG A 26 -12.14 19.42 0.51
C ARG A 26 -12.62 18.94 1.87
N LEU A 27 -12.85 17.62 2.00
CA LEU A 27 -13.50 17.06 3.19
C LEU A 27 -12.56 16.88 4.38
N MET A 28 -11.24 16.70 4.15
CA MET A 28 -10.19 16.53 5.17
C MET A 28 -10.49 15.44 6.22
N VAL A 29 -11.29 14.43 5.86
CA VAL A 29 -11.72 13.35 6.77
C VAL A 29 -10.53 12.55 7.29
N THR A 30 -9.56 12.24 6.42
CA THR A 30 -8.33 11.55 6.81
C THR A 30 -7.52 12.38 7.79
N ARG A 31 -7.40 13.69 7.55
CA ARG A 31 -6.68 14.59 8.46
C ARG A 31 -7.32 14.64 9.85
N GLU A 32 -8.64 14.78 9.92
CA GLU A 32 -9.36 14.77 11.20
C GLU A 32 -9.25 13.41 11.91
N LEU A 33 -9.30 12.31 11.16
CA LEU A 33 -9.06 11.00 11.72
C LEU A 33 -7.64 10.86 12.29
N LEU A 34 -6.63 11.37 11.59
CA LEU A 34 -5.24 11.36 12.06
C LEU A 34 -5.08 12.18 13.35
N LYS A 35 -5.70 13.35 13.47
CA LYS A 35 -5.70 14.12 14.71
C LYS A 35 -6.28 13.32 15.90
N VAL A 36 -7.37 12.59 15.65
CA VAL A 36 -7.96 11.73 16.68
C VAL A 36 -7.01 10.57 17.04
N LEU A 37 -6.38 9.92 16.07
CA LEU A 37 -5.42 8.85 16.34
C LEU A 37 -4.19 9.37 17.09
N ASP A 38 -3.70 10.53 16.72
CA ASP A 38 -2.59 11.23 17.35
C ASP A 38 -2.89 11.54 18.83
N SER A 39 -4.05 12.14 19.12
CA SER A 39 -4.45 12.52 20.48
C SER A 39 -4.55 11.34 21.45
N PHE A 40 -4.78 10.14 20.95
CA PHE A 40 -4.84 8.90 21.75
C PHE A 40 -3.60 8.01 21.62
N ASN A 41 -2.54 8.48 20.97
CA ASN A 41 -1.34 7.69 20.66
C ASN A 41 -1.70 6.35 19.98
N HIS A 42 -2.68 6.36 19.06
CA HIS A 42 -3.11 5.16 18.39
C HIS A 42 -2.30 4.92 17.13
N PRO A 43 -1.59 3.77 16.99
CA PRO A 43 -0.74 3.52 15.85
C PRO A 43 -1.52 3.30 14.55
N VAL A 44 -0.96 3.80 13.42
CA VAL A 44 -1.57 3.74 12.10
C VAL A 44 -0.56 3.42 11.01
N LEU A 45 -0.94 2.55 10.07
CA LEU A 45 -0.29 2.32 8.79
C LEU A 45 -1.14 2.98 7.70
N ILE A 46 -0.54 3.84 6.90
CA ILE A 46 -1.23 4.47 5.76
C ILE A 46 -0.71 3.88 4.46
N ILE A 47 -1.60 3.40 3.60
CA ILE A 47 -1.27 2.92 2.26
C ILE A 47 -1.96 3.82 1.26
N THR A 48 -1.20 4.43 0.35
CA THR A 48 -1.76 5.37 -0.63
C THR A 48 -0.98 5.39 -1.93
N LYS A 49 -1.62 5.85 -2.99
CA LYS A 49 -1.00 6.27 -4.26
C LYS A 49 -0.93 7.79 -4.38
N SER A 50 -1.55 8.52 -3.45
CA SER A 50 -1.78 9.95 -3.54
C SER A 50 -0.65 10.76 -2.93
N ASN A 51 -0.22 11.81 -3.63
CA ASN A 51 0.71 12.80 -3.09
C ASN A 51 0.05 13.74 -2.07
N LEU A 52 -1.27 13.67 -1.90
CA LEU A 52 -2.00 14.50 -0.93
C LEU A 52 -1.63 14.17 0.53
N ILE A 53 -1.05 12.99 0.78
CA ILE A 53 -0.51 12.63 2.10
C ILE A 53 0.52 13.66 2.61
N CYS A 54 1.22 14.37 1.72
CA CYS A 54 2.18 15.42 2.11
C CYS A 54 1.53 16.60 2.83
N ARG A 55 0.21 16.80 2.67
CA ARG A 55 -0.55 17.82 3.42
C ARG A 55 -0.49 17.59 4.93
N ASP A 56 -0.42 16.33 5.34
CA ASP A 56 -0.54 15.90 6.72
C ASP A 56 0.81 15.54 7.37
N ILE A 57 1.92 15.93 6.74
CA ILE A 57 3.29 15.69 7.25
C ILE A 57 3.48 16.22 8.67
N ASP A 58 2.87 17.34 9.02
CA ASP A 58 2.92 17.92 10.37
C ASP A 58 2.44 16.93 11.44
N ILE A 59 1.31 16.28 11.22
CA ILE A 59 0.77 15.27 12.15
C ILE A 59 1.60 13.98 12.06
N LEU A 60 1.89 13.54 10.83
CA LEU A 60 2.58 12.27 10.61
C LEU A 60 4.01 12.26 11.16
N SER A 61 4.77 13.37 11.06
CA SER A 61 6.10 13.46 11.64
C SER A 61 6.08 13.43 13.17
N ALA A 62 5.11 14.11 13.80
CA ALA A 62 4.92 14.04 15.24
C ALA A 62 4.54 12.63 15.72
N MET A 63 3.70 11.93 14.99
CA MET A 63 3.38 10.51 15.25
C MET A 63 4.58 9.59 15.01
N ALA A 64 5.37 9.84 13.97
CA ALA A 64 6.55 9.06 13.63
C ALA A 64 7.63 9.11 14.72
N ALA A 65 7.86 10.29 15.31
CA ALA A 65 8.78 10.49 16.43
C ALA A 65 8.45 9.62 17.65
N ARG A 66 7.18 9.19 17.78
CA ARG A 66 6.69 8.28 18.83
C ARG A 66 6.51 6.82 18.37
N GLY A 67 6.94 6.49 17.14
CA GLY A 67 6.77 5.13 16.61
C GLY A 67 5.32 4.74 16.29
N LEU A 68 4.44 5.73 16.08
CA LEU A 68 2.99 5.52 15.93
C LEU A 68 2.53 5.48 14.48
N VAL A 69 3.36 5.82 13.50
CA VAL A 69 2.95 5.84 12.10
C VAL A 69 4.00 5.25 11.18
N LYS A 70 3.52 4.68 10.08
CA LYS A 70 4.32 4.35 8.90
C LYS A 70 3.49 4.61 7.65
N ALA A 71 4.14 5.08 6.59
CA ALA A 71 3.50 5.38 5.32
C ALA A 71 3.99 4.43 4.22
N ALA A 72 3.07 3.81 3.51
CA ALA A 72 3.35 2.94 2.38
C ALA A 72 2.88 3.59 1.08
N MET A 73 3.82 3.82 0.16
CA MET A 73 3.54 4.39 -1.17
C MET A 73 3.47 3.29 -2.21
N SER A 74 2.32 3.16 -2.88
CA SER A 74 2.15 2.17 -3.94
C SER A 74 2.69 2.70 -5.28
N ILE A 75 3.60 1.92 -5.90
CA ILE A 75 4.16 2.19 -7.23
C ILE A 75 3.98 0.93 -8.07
N THR A 76 3.14 1.00 -9.09
CA THR A 76 2.74 -0.14 -9.92
C THR A 76 3.69 -0.33 -11.12
N THR A 77 4.17 0.77 -11.68
CA THR A 77 5.04 0.84 -12.85
C THR A 77 5.80 2.16 -12.85
N LEU A 78 6.90 2.23 -13.56
CA LEU A 78 7.64 3.46 -13.85
C LEU A 78 7.26 4.05 -15.23
N ASP A 79 6.58 3.28 -16.07
CA ASP A 79 6.05 3.74 -17.35
C ASP A 79 4.85 4.67 -17.13
N ARG A 80 5.01 5.94 -17.48
CA ARG A 80 3.95 6.98 -17.36
C ARG A 80 2.74 6.67 -18.21
N GLY A 81 2.95 6.10 -19.40
CA GLY A 81 1.88 5.73 -20.33
C GLY A 81 1.03 4.59 -19.74
N LEU A 82 1.68 3.56 -19.23
CA LEU A 82 1.00 2.45 -18.58
C LEU A 82 0.28 2.92 -17.30
N ALA A 83 0.95 3.71 -16.46
CA ALA A 83 0.35 4.26 -15.24
C ALA A 83 -0.92 5.07 -15.55
N ARG A 84 -0.90 5.89 -16.60
CA ARG A 84 -2.07 6.69 -17.02
C ARG A 84 -3.23 5.83 -17.53
N ARG A 85 -2.94 4.75 -18.27
CA ARG A 85 -3.97 3.81 -18.75
C ARG A 85 -4.59 2.99 -17.64
N MET A 86 -3.78 2.55 -16.65
CA MET A 86 -4.25 1.70 -15.55
C MET A 86 -4.89 2.49 -14.41
N GLU A 87 -4.32 3.65 -14.11
CA GLU A 87 -4.65 4.44 -12.91
C GLU A 87 -4.80 5.93 -13.27
N PRO A 88 -5.77 6.30 -14.14
CA PRO A 88 -5.86 7.65 -14.73
C PRO A 88 -6.06 8.77 -13.72
N ARG A 89 -6.57 8.45 -12.52
CA ARG A 89 -6.82 9.42 -11.45
C ARG A 89 -5.68 9.50 -10.42
N ALA A 90 -4.71 8.60 -10.50
CA ALA A 90 -3.60 8.56 -9.55
C ALA A 90 -2.42 9.41 -10.04
N PRO A 91 -1.57 9.92 -9.13
CA PRO A 91 -0.34 10.64 -9.49
C PRO A 91 0.61 9.78 -10.32
N THR A 92 1.45 10.44 -11.13
CA THR A 92 2.48 9.78 -11.92
C THR A 92 3.50 9.04 -11.04
N PRO A 93 4.22 8.05 -11.58
CA PRO A 93 5.26 7.34 -10.83
C PRO A 93 6.30 8.28 -10.21
N GLU A 94 6.76 9.29 -10.93
CA GLU A 94 7.71 10.30 -10.44
C GLU A 94 7.14 11.08 -9.26
N ARG A 95 5.86 11.44 -9.33
CA ARG A 95 5.20 12.16 -8.23
C ARG A 95 5.08 11.30 -6.98
N ARG A 96 4.85 9.99 -7.14
CA ARG A 96 4.82 9.04 -6.01
C ARG A 96 6.21 8.88 -5.39
N LEU A 97 7.28 8.79 -6.20
CA LEU A 97 8.66 8.75 -5.72
C LEU A 97 9.05 10.04 -4.97
N SER A 98 8.70 11.21 -5.52
CA SER A 98 8.95 12.48 -4.84
C SER A 98 8.17 12.62 -3.54
N THR A 99 6.95 12.07 -3.48
CA THR A 99 6.14 12.00 -2.25
C THR A 99 6.83 11.13 -1.20
N LEU A 100 7.34 9.96 -1.60
CA LEU A 100 8.08 9.07 -0.72
C LEU A 100 9.33 9.77 -0.16
N ALA A 101 10.08 10.50 -1.00
CA ALA A 101 11.24 11.28 -0.57
C ALA A 101 10.85 12.38 0.44
N SER A 102 9.72 13.08 0.22
CA SER A 102 9.24 14.11 1.14
C SER A 102 8.86 13.53 2.51
N LEU A 103 8.18 12.38 2.53
CA LEU A 103 7.82 11.68 3.76
C LEU A 103 9.07 11.19 4.51
N SER A 104 10.01 10.57 3.80
CA SER A 104 11.27 10.11 4.38
C SER A 104 12.10 11.25 4.97
N LYS A 105 12.22 12.37 4.25
CA LYS A 105 12.90 13.59 4.73
C LYS A 105 12.26 14.16 5.99
N ALA A 106 10.95 14.00 6.16
CA ALA A 106 10.21 14.41 7.35
C ALA A 106 10.33 13.40 8.52
N GLY A 107 11.19 12.38 8.41
CA GLY A 107 11.41 11.38 9.47
C GLY A 107 10.28 10.34 9.57
N ILE A 108 9.38 10.28 8.62
CA ILE A 108 8.28 9.30 8.63
C ILE A 108 8.80 7.98 8.03
N PRO A 109 8.70 6.84 8.75
CA PRO A 109 9.08 5.54 8.22
C PRO A 109 8.29 5.19 6.95
N THR A 110 9.01 4.96 5.84
CA THR A 110 8.41 4.77 4.53
C THR A 110 8.62 3.35 4.00
N VAL A 111 7.58 2.84 3.35
CA VAL A 111 7.53 1.54 2.69
C VAL A 111 7.16 1.74 1.23
N VAL A 112 7.89 1.12 0.30
CA VAL A 112 7.42 1.01 -1.08
C VAL A 112 6.54 -0.24 -1.24
N MET A 113 5.37 -0.06 -1.83
CA MET A 113 4.47 -1.15 -2.21
C MET A 113 4.53 -1.33 -3.72
N VAL A 114 5.21 -2.35 -4.22
CA VAL A 114 5.12 -2.73 -5.65
C VAL A 114 3.79 -3.48 -5.82
N ALA A 115 2.72 -2.73 -6.04
CA ALA A 115 1.35 -3.27 -5.97
C ALA A 115 0.37 -2.51 -6.90
N PRO A 116 -0.31 -3.26 -7.79
CA PRO A 116 -0.10 -4.69 -8.06
C PRO A 116 1.11 -4.98 -8.94
N VAL A 117 1.81 -6.08 -8.68
CA VAL A 117 2.69 -6.71 -9.67
C VAL A 117 1.83 -7.51 -10.64
N ILE A 118 1.95 -7.23 -11.92
CA ILE A 118 1.20 -7.91 -12.98
C ILE A 118 2.17 -8.81 -13.75
N PRO A 119 2.03 -10.14 -13.63
CA PRO A 119 2.89 -11.09 -14.32
C PRO A 119 2.96 -10.83 -15.83
N ALA A 120 4.16 -10.86 -16.39
CA ALA A 120 4.46 -10.58 -17.80
C ALA A 120 4.08 -9.16 -18.29
N LEU A 121 3.76 -8.23 -17.40
CA LEU A 121 3.48 -6.82 -17.75
C LEU A 121 4.31 -5.84 -16.94
N THR A 122 4.22 -5.84 -15.61
CA THR A 122 4.95 -4.89 -14.75
C THR A 122 6.01 -5.55 -13.85
N ASP A 123 6.05 -6.87 -13.77
CA ASP A 123 7.01 -7.60 -12.95
C ASP A 123 8.47 -7.37 -13.37
N MET A 124 8.70 -7.05 -14.64
CA MET A 124 10.05 -6.73 -15.15
C MET A 124 10.60 -5.40 -14.62
N GLU A 125 9.74 -4.52 -14.12
CA GLU A 125 10.14 -3.22 -13.56
C GLU A 125 10.43 -3.27 -12.06
N MET A 126 10.19 -4.41 -11.41
CA MET A 126 10.18 -4.53 -9.94
C MET A 126 11.50 -4.07 -9.31
N GLU A 127 12.63 -4.53 -9.82
CA GLU A 127 13.96 -4.15 -9.31
C GLU A 127 14.24 -2.67 -9.52
N ALA A 128 13.83 -2.11 -10.65
CA ALA A 128 13.98 -0.69 -10.95
C ALA A 128 13.10 0.18 -10.02
N ILE A 129 11.85 -0.26 -9.75
CA ILE A 129 10.96 0.41 -8.79
C ILE A 129 11.60 0.40 -7.40
N LEU A 130 12.08 -0.75 -6.95
CA LEU A 130 12.73 -0.90 -5.64
C LEU A 130 13.96 -0.01 -5.52
N GLY A 131 14.82 0.01 -6.56
CA GLY A 131 16.03 0.84 -6.59
C GLY A 131 15.71 2.34 -6.50
N ARG A 132 14.74 2.82 -7.29
CA ARG A 132 14.31 4.22 -7.25
C ARG A 132 13.63 4.57 -5.92
N ALA A 133 12.87 3.67 -5.35
CA ALA A 133 12.23 3.88 -4.06
C ALA A 133 13.26 3.93 -2.92
N ALA A 134 14.27 3.05 -2.92
CA ALA A 134 15.38 3.07 -1.97
C ALA A 134 16.15 4.40 -2.06
N ALA A 135 16.50 4.85 -3.27
CA ALA A 135 17.13 6.15 -3.50
C ALA A 135 16.25 7.34 -3.05
N SER A 136 14.92 7.16 -3.00
CA SER A 136 13.96 8.13 -2.45
C SER A 136 13.73 7.98 -0.94
N GLY A 137 14.53 7.14 -0.25
CA GLY A 137 14.49 6.97 1.20
C GLY A 137 13.50 5.92 1.72
N ALA A 138 13.01 5.03 0.87
CA ALA A 138 12.25 3.86 1.35
C ALA A 138 13.12 3.00 2.25
N GLN A 139 12.58 2.57 3.40
CA GLN A 139 13.28 1.74 4.37
C GLN A 139 12.86 0.27 4.29
N ALA A 140 11.69 0.02 3.75
CA ALA A 140 11.15 -1.32 3.58
C ALA A 140 10.36 -1.44 2.27
N ALA A 141 10.15 -2.67 1.83
CA ALA A 141 9.41 -2.96 0.61
C ALA A 141 8.42 -4.10 0.80
N ARG A 142 7.36 -4.08 -0.02
CA ARG A 142 6.40 -5.16 -0.19
C ARG A 142 5.94 -5.24 -1.62
N TYR A 143 5.47 -6.39 -2.04
CA TYR A 143 4.73 -6.52 -3.30
C TYR A 143 3.41 -7.27 -3.07
N ILE A 144 2.48 -7.07 -3.98
CA ILE A 144 1.22 -7.81 -4.04
C ILE A 144 0.95 -8.12 -5.51
N LEU A 145 0.73 -9.39 -5.83
CA LEU A 145 0.32 -9.80 -7.16
C LEU A 145 -1.08 -9.31 -7.49
N LEU A 146 -1.32 -8.99 -8.76
CA LEU A 146 -2.63 -8.54 -9.24
C LEU A 146 -3.74 -9.50 -8.81
N ARG A 147 -4.83 -8.94 -8.30
CA ARG A 147 -6.03 -9.65 -7.86
C ARG A 147 -7.20 -9.26 -8.74
N LEU A 148 -7.95 -10.25 -9.21
CA LEU A 148 -9.09 -10.06 -10.11
C LEU A 148 -10.38 -10.59 -9.48
N PRO A 149 -10.91 -9.96 -8.41
CA PRO A 149 -12.15 -10.39 -7.80
C PRO A 149 -13.35 -10.08 -8.70
N LEU A 150 -14.31 -11.01 -8.76
CA LEU A 150 -15.65 -10.82 -9.35
C LEU A 150 -15.63 -10.02 -10.69
N VAL A 151 -16.27 -8.87 -10.70
CA VAL A 151 -16.44 -8.00 -11.89
C VAL A 151 -15.12 -7.44 -12.44
N ILE A 152 -14.10 -7.30 -11.60
CA ILE A 152 -12.79 -6.77 -12.03
C ILE A 152 -12.16 -7.68 -13.09
N LYS A 153 -12.43 -8.97 -13.06
CA LYS A 153 -11.92 -9.94 -14.04
C LYS A 153 -12.40 -9.63 -15.47
N ALA A 154 -13.68 -9.33 -15.66
CA ALA A 154 -14.23 -9.00 -16.97
C ALA A 154 -13.62 -7.70 -17.50
N LEU A 155 -13.66 -6.64 -16.68
CA LEU A 155 -13.06 -5.35 -17.01
C LEU A 155 -11.56 -5.45 -17.34
N TRP A 156 -10.83 -6.30 -16.62
CA TRP A 156 -9.40 -6.52 -16.88
C TRP A 156 -9.16 -7.20 -18.23
N ARG A 157 -9.98 -8.16 -18.63
CA ARG A 157 -9.89 -8.80 -19.93
C ARG A 157 -10.20 -7.85 -21.07
N GLU A 158 -11.22 -7.02 -20.92
CA GLU A 158 -11.57 -5.97 -21.88
C GLU A 158 -10.41 -4.96 -22.02
N TRP A 159 -9.86 -4.51 -20.91
CA TRP A 159 -8.71 -3.62 -20.89
C TRP A 159 -7.47 -4.25 -21.56
N LEU A 160 -7.20 -5.54 -21.34
CA LEU A 160 -6.12 -6.25 -22.03
C LEU A 160 -6.37 -6.38 -23.52
N ALA A 161 -7.60 -6.66 -23.95
CA ALA A 161 -7.96 -6.75 -25.36
C ALA A 161 -7.75 -5.41 -26.09
N GLU A 162 -8.07 -4.30 -25.43
CA GLU A 162 -7.86 -2.95 -25.97
C GLU A 162 -6.39 -2.57 -26.04
N HIS A 163 -5.66 -2.73 -24.94
CA HIS A 163 -4.31 -2.16 -24.82
C HIS A 163 -3.18 -3.14 -25.13
N TYR A 164 -3.41 -4.46 -25.02
CA TYR A 164 -2.41 -5.51 -25.21
C TYR A 164 -2.95 -6.73 -25.96
N PRO A 165 -3.59 -6.57 -27.14
CA PRO A 165 -4.26 -7.66 -27.86
C PRO A 165 -3.35 -8.86 -28.15
N LYS A 166 -2.09 -8.60 -28.48
CA LYS A 166 -1.10 -9.67 -28.76
C LYS A 166 -0.52 -10.34 -27.52
N ARG A 167 -0.68 -9.76 -26.33
CA ARG A 167 -0.07 -10.24 -25.06
C ARG A 167 -1.10 -10.62 -24.01
N GLY A 168 -2.36 -10.27 -24.18
CA GLY A 168 -3.43 -10.43 -23.19
C GLY A 168 -3.56 -11.88 -22.69
N GLU A 169 -3.59 -12.86 -23.61
CA GLU A 169 -3.69 -14.26 -23.22
C GLU A 169 -2.46 -14.77 -22.47
N ARG A 170 -1.26 -14.33 -22.82
CA ARG A 170 -0.03 -14.66 -22.07
C ARG A 170 -0.08 -14.11 -20.64
N ILE A 171 -0.50 -12.85 -20.48
CA ILE A 171 -0.66 -12.21 -19.17
C ILE A 171 -1.70 -12.98 -18.33
N MET A 172 -2.86 -13.29 -18.92
CA MET A 172 -3.91 -14.04 -18.22
C MET A 172 -3.47 -15.46 -17.85
N ARG A 173 -2.69 -16.14 -18.70
CA ARG A 173 -2.12 -17.45 -18.38
C ARG A 173 -1.26 -17.38 -17.11
N HIS A 174 -0.32 -16.46 -17.01
CA HIS A 174 0.53 -16.31 -15.83
C HIS A 174 -0.26 -15.92 -14.57
N ILE A 175 -1.31 -15.12 -14.73
CA ILE A 175 -2.21 -14.80 -13.60
C ILE A 175 -2.92 -16.06 -13.10
N ARG A 176 -3.42 -16.92 -14.00
CA ARG A 176 -4.07 -18.20 -13.64
C ARG A 176 -3.08 -19.18 -13.01
N GLU A 177 -1.88 -19.33 -13.58
CA GLU A 177 -0.81 -20.16 -13.01
C GLU A 177 -0.49 -19.74 -11.58
N ALA A 178 -0.35 -18.43 -11.33
CA ALA A 178 -0.15 -17.86 -10.00
C ALA A 178 -1.31 -18.12 -9.01
N ARG A 179 -2.46 -18.57 -9.50
CA ARG A 179 -3.69 -18.82 -8.73
C ARG A 179 -4.14 -20.27 -8.77
N GLY A 180 -3.23 -21.21 -9.08
CA GLY A 180 -3.55 -22.63 -9.15
C GLY A 180 -4.55 -22.97 -10.26
N GLY A 181 -4.41 -22.33 -11.42
CA GLY A 181 -5.26 -22.52 -12.61
C GLY A 181 -6.56 -21.72 -12.60
N LYS A 182 -6.84 -20.92 -11.56
CA LYS A 182 -8.06 -20.10 -11.42
C LYS A 182 -7.77 -18.63 -11.70
N ASP A 183 -8.74 -17.88 -12.19
CA ASP A 183 -8.60 -16.44 -12.35
C ASP A 183 -8.57 -15.69 -10.99
N TYR A 184 -9.15 -16.30 -9.95
CA TYR A 184 -9.21 -15.76 -8.59
C TYR A 184 -9.24 -16.89 -7.55
N ASP A 185 -8.42 -16.76 -6.49
CA ASP A 185 -8.42 -17.63 -5.31
C ASP A 185 -8.81 -16.80 -4.07
N ARG A 186 -9.67 -17.36 -3.22
CA ARG A 186 -10.12 -16.70 -1.98
C ARG A 186 -9.17 -16.87 -0.78
N GLN A 187 -8.20 -17.78 -0.87
CA GLN A 187 -7.27 -18.03 0.24
C GLN A 187 -6.32 -16.84 0.42
N PHE A 188 -6.41 -16.17 1.56
CA PHE A 188 -5.71 -14.90 1.82
C PHE A 188 -4.18 -14.98 1.64
N HIS A 189 -3.55 -16.06 2.06
CA HIS A 189 -2.10 -16.22 1.91
C HIS A 189 -1.69 -16.32 0.41
N ARG A 190 -2.40 -17.13 -0.38
CA ARG A 190 -2.19 -17.25 -1.83
C ARG A 190 -2.59 -15.99 -2.59
N LEU A 191 -3.46 -15.16 -2.01
CA LEU A 191 -3.86 -13.88 -2.60
C LEU A 191 -2.71 -12.89 -2.73
N VAL A 192 -1.75 -12.92 -1.81
CA VAL A 192 -0.66 -11.93 -1.72
C VAL A 192 0.55 -12.36 -2.54
N VAL A 193 0.97 -13.61 -2.40
CA VAL A 193 2.24 -14.12 -2.96
C VAL A 193 2.04 -15.00 -4.19
N GLY A 194 0.85 -15.59 -4.37
CA GLY A 194 0.58 -16.56 -5.43
C GLY A 194 1.16 -17.96 -5.14
N ALA A 195 1.13 -18.83 -6.14
CA ALA A 195 1.72 -20.18 -6.11
C ALA A 195 2.27 -20.55 -7.49
N GLY A 196 3.27 -21.43 -7.54
CA GLY A 196 3.87 -21.96 -8.76
C GLY A 196 5.19 -21.27 -9.15
N PRO A 197 5.92 -21.88 -10.11
CA PRO A 197 7.30 -21.52 -10.42
C PRO A 197 7.52 -20.05 -10.79
N TYR A 198 6.59 -19.47 -11.54
CA TYR A 198 6.70 -18.07 -11.95
C TYR A 198 6.58 -17.09 -10.76
N THR A 199 5.69 -17.39 -9.83
CA THR A 199 5.52 -16.55 -8.62
C THR A 199 6.67 -16.73 -7.64
N GLU A 200 7.22 -17.94 -7.55
CA GLU A 200 8.42 -18.22 -6.78
C GLU A 200 9.63 -17.44 -7.34
N LEU A 201 9.75 -17.37 -8.67
CA LEU A 201 10.77 -16.53 -9.33
C LEU A 201 10.59 -15.05 -8.97
N ILE A 202 9.36 -14.52 -9.03
CA ILE A 202 9.06 -13.13 -8.64
C ILE A 202 9.43 -12.90 -7.18
N ALA A 203 9.05 -13.82 -6.27
CA ALA A 203 9.39 -13.72 -4.85
C ALA A 203 10.89 -13.69 -4.62
N ARG A 204 11.65 -14.59 -5.28
CA ARG A 204 13.11 -14.64 -5.15
C ARG A 204 13.79 -13.39 -5.71
N ARG A 205 13.32 -12.88 -6.86
CA ARG A 205 13.83 -11.62 -7.42
C ARG A 205 13.59 -10.46 -6.47
N PHE A 206 12.40 -10.37 -5.88
CA PHE A 206 12.05 -9.35 -4.89
C PHE A 206 12.97 -9.42 -3.67
N GLU A 207 13.14 -10.60 -3.07
CA GLU A 207 14.01 -10.84 -1.93
C GLU A 207 15.47 -10.44 -2.21
N LEU A 208 16.04 -10.88 -3.35
CA LEU A 208 17.40 -10.54 -3.75
C LEU A 208 17.57 -9.03 -3.97
N ALA A 209 16.61 -8.37 -4.59
CA ALA A 209 16.62 -6.93 -4.80
C ALA A 209 16.56 -6.17 -3.47
N CYS A 210 15.68 -6.58 -2.55
CA CYS A 210 15.58 -5.97 -1.21
C CYS A 210 16.90 -6.11 -0.45
N ARG A 211 17.50 -7.30 -0.41
CA ARG A 211 18.81 -7.49 0.25
C ARG A 211 19.89 -6.59 -0.34
N ARG A 212 20.00 -6.51 -1.68
CA ARG A 212 20.99 -5.67 -2.38
C ARG A 212 20.81 -4.18 -2.05
N LEU A 213 19.57 -3.74 -1.88
CA LEU A 213 19.22 -2.34 -1.67
C LEU A 213 19.10 -1.97 -0.18
N GLY A 214 19.33 -2.90 0.74
CA GLY A 214 19.15 -2.68 2.18
C GLY A 214 17.71 -2.40 2.58
N LEU A 215 16.73 -2.78 1.74
CA LEU A 215 15.32 -2.67 2.05
C LEU A 215 14.88 -3.84 2.92
N ARG A 216 14.23 -3.52 4.01
CA ARG A 216 13.66 -4.54 4.89
C ARG A 216 12.41 -5.16 4.27
N GLU A 217 12.27 -6.47 4.43
CA GLU A 217 11.11 -7.20 3.95
C GLU A 217 10.18 -7.57 5.11
N GLY A 218 8.88 -7.62 4.86
CA GLY A 218 7.96 -8.29 5.74
C GLY A 218 7.21 -7.44 6.75
N ARG A 219 6.55 -8.14 7.68
CA ARG A 219 5.62 -7.56 8.67
C ARG A 219 6.30 -7.08 9.95
N GLU A 220 7.53 -7.49 10.20
CA GLU A 220 8.12 -7.38 11.56
C GLU A 220 8.89 -6.09 11.83
N GLU A 221 9.20 -5.32 10.83
CA GLU A 221 10.34 -4.43 10.89
C GLU A 221 10.16 -3.03 11.43
N HIS A 222 8.99 -2.57 11.58
CA HIS A 222 8.66 -1.44 12.45
C HIS A 222 7.33 -1.79 13.08
N ARG A 223 7.36 -2.57 14.16
CA ARG A 223 6.19 -2.71 15.00
C ARG A 223 5.83 -1.32 15.49
N LEU A 224 4.70 -0.83 15.02
CA LEU A 224 4.13 0.39 15.54
C LEU A 224 3.84 0.18 17.03
N ASP A 225 4.19 1.17 17.83
CA ASP A 225 4.09 1.08 19.27
C ASP A 225 2.62 1.17 19.72
N CYS A 226 2.09 0.06 20.22
CA CYS A 226 0.75 -0.01 20.82
C CYS A 226 0.76 0.28 22.34
N GLY A 227 1.93 0.33 22.97
CA GLY A 227 2.08 0.51 24.40
C GLY A 227 1.73 1.92 24.87
N GLN A 228 1.88 2.89 23.98
CA GLN A 228 1.58 4.31 24.27
C GLN A 228 0.09 4.65 24.12
N PHE A 229 -0.74 3.70 23.67
CA PHE A 229 -2.16 3.98 23.45
C PHE A 229 -2.88 4.41 24.72
N ARG A 230 -3.56 5.56 24.65
CA ARG A 230 -4.38 6.11 25.72
C ARG A 230 -5.86 5.90 25.38
N ARG A 231 -6.57 5.21 26.25
CA ARG A 231 -8.02 5.03 26.06
C ARG A 231 -8.74 6.36 26.24
N PRO A 232 -9.65 6.74 25.32
CA PRO A 232 -10.51 7.92 25.52
C PRO A 232 -11.30 7.76 26.84
N LEU A 233 -11.20 8.77 27.70
CA LEU A 233 -12.03 8.82 28.91
C LEU A 233 -13.51 8.90 28.50
N ALA A 234 -14.40 8.30 29.28
CA ALA A 234 -15.83 8.52 29.14
C ALA A 234 -16.08 10.02 29.37
N ARG A 235 -16.75 10.70 28.43
CA ARG A 235 -17.26 12.04 28.76
C ARG A 235 -18.30 11.83 29.85
N GLU A 236 -18.11 12.46 30.99
CA GLU A 236 -19.18 12.65 31.97
C GLU A 236 -20.33 13.35 31.26
N GLY A 237 -21.50 12.74 31.24
CA GLY A 237 -22.70 13.28 30.61
C GLY A 237 -23.16 12.68 29.27
N GLN A 238 -22.47 11.68 28.72
CA GLN A 238 -23.03 10.95 27.57
C GLN A 238 -23.95 9.85 28.09
N LEU A 239 -25.25 10.07 28.04
CA LEU A 239 -26.28 9.05 28.27
C LEU A 239 -25.98 7.85 27.34
N SER A 240 -25.87 6.65 27.95
CA SER A 240 -25.83 5.40 27.20
C SER A 240 -27.21 5.21 26.58
N LEU A 241 -27.33 5.43 25.30
CA LEU A 241 -28.45 4.91 24.55
C LEU A 241 -28.24 3.40 24.44
N LEU A 242 -29.06 2.65 25.12
CA LEU A 242 -29.19 1.19 25.08
C LEU A 242 -29.47 0.69 23.67
#